data_f6b6074bd59c15aab3267a48d00d4c8b
#
_entry.id   f6b6074bd59c15aab3267a48d00d4c8b
#
_cell.length_a   1.000
_cell.length_b   1.000
_cell.length_c   1.000
_cell.angle_alpha   90.00
_cell.angle_beta   90.00
_cell.angle_gamma   90.00
#
_symmetry.space_group_name_H-M   'P 1'
#
loop_
_entity.id
_entity.type
_entity.pdbx_description
1 polymer ?
#
loop_
_entity_poly.entity_id
_entity_poly.type
_entity_poly.pdbx_seq_one_letter_code
_entity_poly.pdbx_strand_id
1 'polypeptide(L)'
;TEHPDTAGITFTGSVAVGRQLLKHSVTGAYPKPCIAEMGGKNACIVTEYADLEAAASGIVRSAFGLSGQKCSALSRLYVHEAVADALIGKLVEKTAALAIGDPTERGNWLGPVNNASAYADYQSFVHQLCAGGAVMHAGGRVLTDGDMARGYFVTPVIAEAPLSSPLWRQ
;
A
#
# COMPACT_ATOMS: atom_id res chain seq x y z
N THR A 1 12.60 -18.60 17.96
CA THR A 1 12.49 -17.58 19.03
C THR A 1 12.63 -18.20 20.43
N GLU A 2 12.23 -19.45 20.61
CA GLU A 2 12.23 -20.14 21.92
C GLU A 2 13.54 -20.84 22.24
N HIS A 3 14.43 -21.05 21.25
CA HIS A 3 15.70 -21.72 21.48
C HIS A 3 16.54 -20.96 22.51
N PRO A 4 17.17 -21.67 23.52
CA PRO A 4 17.93 -21.02 24.59
C PRO A 4 19.07 -20.14 24.05
N ASP A 5 19.74 -20.58 22.99
CA ASP A 5 20.88 -19.85 22.40
C ASP A 5 20.46 -18.64 21.52
N THR A 6 19.16 -18.39 21.34
CA THR A 6 18.71 -17.18 20.66
C THR A 6 18.93 -15.97 21.55
N ALA A 7 19.93 -15.15 21.22
CA ALA A 7 20.28 -13.96 22.02
C ALA A 7 19.37 -12.76 21.77
N GLY A 8 18.74 -12.66 20.60
CA GLY A 8 17.85 -11.57 20.22
C GLY A 8 17.12 -11.86 18.92
N ILE A 9 16.18 -11.01 18.55
CA ILE A 9 15.32 -11.16 17.37
C ILE A 9 15.35 -9.86 16.58
N THR A 10 15.61 -9.95 15.27
CA THR A 10 15.35 -8.88 14.31
C THR A 10 14.34 -9.38 13.28
N PHE A 11 13.25 -8.66 13.10
CA PHE A 11 12.12 -9.08 12.28
C PHE A 11 11.63 -7.95 11.41
N THR A 12 11.29 -8.25 10.17
CA THR A 12 10.52 -7.37 9.28
C THR A 12 9.36 -8.16 8.72
N GLY A 13 8.13 -7.67 8.87
CA GLY A 13 6.94 -8.36 8.35
C GLY A 13 5.62 -7.81 8.87
N SER A 14 4.62 -8.68 9.01
CA SER A 14 3.27 -8.25 9.41
C SER A 14 3.20 -7.80 10.88
N VAL A 15 2.29 -6.87 11.16
CA VAL A 15 2.01 -6.39 12.53
C VAL A 15 1.61 -7.55 13.46
N ALA A 16 0.82 -8.51 12.96
CA ALA A 16 0.38 -9.65 13.75
C ALA A 16 1.57 -10.50 14.25
N VAL A 17 2.48 -10.85 13.35
CA VAL A 17 3.67 -11.64 13.69
C VAL A 17 4.65 -10.82 14.54
N GLY A 18 4.90 -9.56 14.20
CA GLY A 18 5.79 -8.69 14.99
C GLY A 18 5.31 -8.55 16.44
N ARG A 19 4.01 -8.37 16.66
CA ARG A 19 3.44 -8.31 18.02
C ARG A 19 3.55 -9.64 18.78
N GLN A 20 3.48 -10.78 18.10
CA GLN A 20 3.73 -12.09 18.72
C GLN A 20 5.18 -12.22 19.15
N LEU A 21 6.14 -11.86 18.28
CA LEU A 21 7.56 -11.90 18.58
C LEU A 21 7.92 -11.00 19.77
N LEU A 22 7.37 -9.78 19.82
CA LEU A 22 7.55 -8.86 20.95
C LEU A 22 7.01 -9.46 22.26
N LYS A 23 5.86 -10.14 22.22
CA LYS A 23 5.35 -10.85 23.41
C LYS A 23 6.26 -11.99 23.83
N HIS A 24 6.71 -12.81 22.88
CA HIS A 24 7.62 -13.93 23.17
C HIS A 24 8.98 -13.47 23.69
N SER A 25 9.48 -12.33 23.25
CA SER A 25 10.78 -11.83 23.68
C SER A 25 10.87 -11.50 25.18
N VAL A 26 9.74 -11.29 25.83
CA VAL A 26 9.67 -10.94 27.27
C VAL A 26 9.13 -12.06 28.17
N THR A 27 8.71 -13.22 27.60
CA THR A 27 8.09 -14.31 28.38
C THR A 27 9.06 -15.38 28.87
N GLY A 28 10.35 -15.34 28.46
CA GLY A 28 11.37 -16.29 28.92
C GLY A 28 11.94 -15.94 30.30
N ALA A 29 12.84 -16.77 30.79
CA ALA A 29 13.58 -16.52 32.05
C ALA A 29 14.34 -15.20 32.05
N TYR A 30 14.78 -14.77 30.85
CA TYR A 30 15.43 -13.48 30.62
C TYR A 30 14.81 -12.81 29.38
N PRO A 31 14.43 -11.53 29.44
CA PRO A 31 13.99 -10.78 28.26
C PRO A 31 15.08 -10.77 27.18
N LYS A 32 14.65 -11.01 25.93
CA LYS A 32 15.56 -10.95 24.77
C LYS A 32 15.30 -9.65 23.99
N PRO A 33 16.33 -8.95 23.51
CA PRO A 33 16.15 -7.83 22.61
C PRO A 33 15.31 -8.24 21.38
N CYS A 34 14.31 -7.41 21.02
CA CYS A 34 13.49 -7.65 19.85
C CYS A 34 13.30 -6.34 19.08
N ILE A 35 13.78 -6.32 17.83
CA ILE A 35 13.56 -5.23 16.87
C ILE A 35 12.53 -5.72 15.87
N ALA A 36 11.37 -5.09 15.82
CA ALA A 36 10.28 -5.48 14.93
C ALA A 36 9.86 -4.31 14.03
N GLU A 37 10.26 -4.41 12.75
CA GLU A 37 9.84 -3.51 11.69
C GLU A 37 8.58 -4.05 11.02
N MET A 38 7.51 -3.23 10.97
CA MET A 38 6.19 -3.67 10.53
C MET A 38 5.61 -2.73 9.48
N GLY A 39 4.43 -3.07 8.95
CA GLY A 39 3.71 -2.24 8.00
C GLY A 39 3.23 -0.90 8.59
N GLY A 40 2.92 0.04 7.71
CA GLY A 40 2.45 1.39 8.06
C GLY A 40 1.37 1.89 7.11
N LYS A 41 0.82 3.06 7.46
CA LYS A 41 -0.15 3.82 6.66
C LYS A 41 0.38 5.25 6.48
N ASN A 42 1.43 5.38 5.67
CA ASN A 42 2.17 6.61 5.50
C ASN A 42 1.35 7.68 4.78
N ALA A 43 1.56 8.91 5.16
CA ALA A 43 0.85 10.06 4.63
C ALA A 43 1.77 10.94 3.76
N CYS A 44 1.17 11.59 2.76
CA CYS A 44 1.75 12.73 2.07
C CYS A 44 0.83 13.94 2.23
N ILE A 45 1.41 15.12 2.41
CA ILE A 45 0.68 16.38 2.52
C ILE A 45 1.10 17.27 1.36
N VAL A 46 0.13 17.76 0.59
CA VAL A 46 0.35 18.68 -0.54
C VAL A 46 -0.33 20.00 -0.24
N THR A 47 0.46 21.06 -0.15
CA THR A 47 -0.03 22.43 0.06
C THR A 47 -0.33 23.12 -1.26
N GLU A 48 -1.00 24.27 -1.21
CA GLU A 48 -1.30 25.08 -2.40
C GLU A 48 -0.06 25.63 -3.13
N TYR A 49 1.09 25.62 -2.46
CA TYR A 49 2.36 26.09 -3.03
C TYR A 49 3.19 25.00 -3.68
N ALA A 50 2.73 23.75 -3.68
CA ALA A 50 3.48 22.63 -4.20
C ALA A 50 3.59 22.67 -5.74
N ASP A 51 4.74 22.23 -6.27
CA ASP A 51 4.85 21.84 -7.69
C ASP A 51 4.03 20.56 -7.91
N LEU A 52 2.85 20.71 -8.52
CA LEU A 52 1.91 19.60 -8.70
C LEU A 52 2.43 18.51 -9.64
N GLU A 53 3.31 18.83 -10.59
CA GLU A 53 3.89 17.84 -11.50
C GLU A 53 4.90 16.96 -10.78
N ALA A 54 5.80 17.59 -10.03
CA ALA A 54 6.75 16.88 -9.19
C ALA A 54 6.05 16.08 -8.08
N ALA A 55 5.03 16.68 -7.43
CA ALA A 55 4.23 16.02 -6.40
C ALA A 55 3.51 14.79 -6.94
N ALA A 56 2.79 14.89 -8.08
CA ALA A 56 2.10 13.76 -8.68
C ALA A 56 3.05 12.62 -9.04
N SER A 57 4.20 12.92 -9.63
CA SER A 57 5.22 11.93 -9.97
C SER A 57 5.76 11.21 -8.73
N GLY A 58 6.07 11.96 -7.67
CA GLY A 58 6.53 11.42 -6.38
C GLY A 58 5.47 10.56 -5.69
N ILE A 59 4.21 11.00 -5.70
CA ILE A 59 3.07 10.29 -5.09
C ILE A 59 2.84 8.95 -5.80
N VAL A 60 2.73 8.93 -7.12
CA VAL A 60 2.52 7.69 -7.89
C VAL A 60 3.65 6.69 -7.64
N ARG A 61 4.90 7.15 -7.67
CA ARG A 61 6.07 6.31 -7.38
C ARG A 61 6.05 5.78 -5.94
N SER A 62 5.69 6.61 -4.98
CA SER A 62 5.65 6.23 -3.57
C SER A 62 4.51 5.27 -3.25
N ALA A 63 3.31 5.55 -3.80
CA ALA A 63 2.12 4.75 -3.53
C ALA A 63 2.16 3.38 -4.20
N PHE A 64 2.59 3.33 -5.47
CA PHE A 64 2.40 2.14 -6.29
C PHE A 64 3.69 1.36 -6.58
N GLY A 65 4.87 1.89 -6.28
CA GLY A 65 6.13 1.14 -6.42
C GLY A 65 6.09 -0.19 -5.67
N LEU A 66 6.52 -1.29 -6.30
CA LEU A 66 6.37 -2.66 -5.82
C LEU A 66 4.90 -3.04 -5.52
N SER A 67 3.98 -2.54 -6.35
CA SER A 67 2.53 -2.72 -6.18
C SER A 67 2.02 -2.26 -4.81
N GLY A 68 2.63 -1.19 -4.24
CA GLY A 68 2.29 -0.64 -2.94
C GLY A 68 2.72 -1.49 -1.73
N GLN A 69 3.44 -2.58 -1.95
CA GLN A 69 3.79 -3.57 -0.92
C GLN A 69 5.09 -3.24 -0.19
N LYS A 70 5.24 -1.98 0.25
CA LYS A 70 6.37 -1.51 1.07
C LYS A 70 5.88 -0.96 2.40
N CYS A 71 6.66 -1.13 3.47
CA CYS A 71 6.38 -0.50 4.76
C CYS A 71 6.30 1.04 4.67
N SER A 72 7.03 1.64 3.72
CA SER A 72 7.07 3.08 3.45
C SER A 72 6.15 3.55 2.33
N ALA A 73 5.32 2.66 1.73
CA ALA A 73 4.43 3.06 0.66
C ALA A 73 3.41 4.10 1.15
N LEU A 74 3.19 5.12 0.32
CA LEU A 74 2.14 6.10 0.55
C LEU A 74 0.77 5.44 0.47
N SER A 75 -0.09 5.64 1.47
CA SER A 75 -1.46 5.14 1.47
C SER A 75 -2.51 6.22 1.73
N ARG A 76 -2.12 7.38 2.23
CA ARG A 76 -3.00 8.50 2.54
C ARG A 76 -2.44 9.80 1.99
N LEU A 77 -3.24 10.46 1.16
CA LEU A 77 -2.89 11.76 0.58
C LEU A 77 -3.80 12.84 1.16
N TYR A 78 -3.20 13.85 1.77
CA TYR A 78 -3.87 15.05 2.25
C TYR A 78 -3.50 16.20 1.34
N VAL A 79 -4.50 16.83 0.72
CA VAL A 79 -4.31 17.86 -0.30
C VAL A 79 -5.06 19.11 0.11
N HIS A 80 -4.44 20.28 -0.07
CA HIS A 80 -5.13 21.55 0.08
C HIS A 80 -6.23 21.67 -0.99
N GLU A 81 -7.41 22.11 -0.60
CA GLU A 81 -8.60 22.15 -1.46
C GLU A 81 -8.38 22.91 -2.79
N ALA A 82 -7.62 24.02 -2.75
CA ALA A 82 -7.35 24.85 -3.92
C ALA A 82 -6.63 24.14 -5.06
N VAL A 83 -5.94 23.03 -4.78
CA VAL A 83 -5.15 22.27 -5.77
C VAL A 83 -5.58 20.81 -5.91
N ALA A 84 -6.63 20.41 -5.21
CA ALA A 84 -7.08 19.02 -5.14
C ALA A 84 -7.46 18.47 -6.52
N ASP A 85 -8.35 19.13 -7.24
CA ASP A 85 -8.82 18.67 -8.55
C ASP A 85 -7.70 18.60 -9.58
N ALA A 86 -6.80 19.60 -9.60
CA ALA A 86 -5.67 19.63 -10.51
C ALA A 86 -4.67 18.51 -10.22
N LEU A 87 -4.42 18.22 -8.94
CA LEU A 87 -3.55 17.12 -8.53
C LEU A 87 -4.17 15.77 -8.85
N ILE A 88 -5.46 15.57 -8.55
CA ILE A 88 -6.20 14.33 -8.86
C ILE A 88 -6.12 14.03 -10.36
N GLY A 89 -6.37 15.03 -11.22
CA GLY A 89 -6.24 14.86 -12.66
C GLY A 89 -4.86 14.34 -13.09
N LYS A 90 -3.79 14.95 -12.56
CA LYS A 90 -2.41 14.47 -12.83
C LYS A 90 -2.13 13.07 -12.29
N LEU A 91 -2.64 12.75 -11.12
CA LEU A 91 -2.49 11.41 -10.53
C LEU A 91 -3.19 10.34 -11.38
N VAL A 92 -4.41 10.62 -11.84
CA VAL A 92 -5.16 9.71 -12.72
C VAL A 92 -4.41 9.48 -14.03
N GLU A 93 -3.95 10.55 -14.68
CA GLU A 93 -3.18 10.46 -15.93
C GLU A 93 -1.92 9.60 -15.76
N LYS A 94 -1.09 9.92 -14.75
CA LYS A 94 0.15 9.18 -14.48
C LYS A 94 -0.10 7.72 -14.08
N THR A 95 -1.17 7.47 -13.34
CA THR A 95 -1.53 6.10 -12.93
C THR A 95 -2.01 5.28 -14.12
N ALA A 96 -2.79 5.88 -15.02
CA ALA A 96 -3.24 5.21 -16.24
C ALA A 96 -2.09 4.85 -17.20
N ALA A 97 -0.98 5.58 -17.14
CA ALA A 97 0.21 5.30 -17.94
C ALA A 97 1.10 4.16 -17.38
N LEU A 98 0.81 3.64 -16.19
CA LEU A 98 1.59 2.55 -15.60
C LEU A 98 1.33 1.23 -16.33
N ALA A 99 2.38 0.66 -16.91
CA ALA A 99 2.31 -0.68 -17.50
C ALA A 99 2.29 -1.74 -16.39
N ILE A 100 1.33 -2.66 -16.48
CA ILE A 100 1.13 -3.77 -15.54
C ILE A 100 1.34 -5.08 -16.28
N GLY A 101 2.15 -5.97 -15.74
CA GLY A 101 2.42 -7.27 -16.37
C GLY A 101 3.55 -8.02 -15.68
N ASP A 102 4.13 -8.99 -16.40
CA ASP A 102 5.26 -9.76 -15.92
C ASP A 102 6.42 -8.84 -15.51
N PRO A 103 6.85 -8.86 -14.22
CA PRO A 103 7.90 -7.98 -13.74
C PRO A 103 9.30 -8.28 -14.31
N THR A 104 9.48 -9.39 -15.01
CA THR A 104 10.73 -9.71 -15.71
C THR A 104 10.84 -8.96 -17.05
N GLU A 105 9.74 -8.47 -17.59
CA GLU A 105 9.70 -7.67 -18.79
C GLU A 105 9.95 -6.19 -18.50
N ARG A 106 10.96 -5.59 -19.12
CA ARG A 106 11.42 -4.21 -18.84
C ARG A 106 10.35 -3.14 -19.05
N GLY A 107 9.35 -3.38 -19.89
CA GLY A 107 8.25 -2.45 -20.15
C GLY A 107 7.26 -2.34 -19.00
N ASN A 108 7.19 -3.32 -18.12
CA ASN A 108 6.23 -3.39 -17.03
C ASN A 108 6.80 -2.74 -15.76
N TRP A 109 6.01 -1.85 -15.18
CA TRP A 109 6.39 -1.15 -13.96
C TRP A 109 5.74 -1.76 -12.71
N LEU A 110 4.57 -2.37 -12.87
CA LEU A 110 3.84 -3.05 -11.81
C LEU A 110 3.75 -4.55 -12.11
N GLY A 111 4.15 -5.35 -11.14
CA GLY A 111 3.91 -6.79 -11.10
C GLY A 111 2.64 -7.15 -10.32
N PRO A 112 2.44 -8.45 -10.05
CA PRO A 112 1.33 -8.92 -9.24
C PRO A 112 1.53 -8.57 -7.75
N VAL A 113 0.45 -8.61 -6.96
CA VAL A 113 0.58 -8.69 -5.50
C VAL A 113 1.09 -10.07 -5.09
N ASN A 114 1.70 -10.18 -3.92
CA ASN A 114 2.58 -11.30 -3.59
C ASN A 114 1.88 -12.64 -3.32
N ASN A 115 0.58 -12.66 -3.00
CA ASN A 115 -0.15 -13.88 -2.71
C ASN A 115 -1.68 -13.72 -2.79
N ALA A 116 -2.40 -14.84 -2.67
CA ALA A 116 -3.86 -14.90 -2.72
C ALA A 116 -4.53 -14.07 -1.60
N SER A 117 -3.93 -14.00 -0.42
CA SER A 117 -4.48 -13.19 0.68
C SER A 117 -4.44 -11.70 0.34
N ALA A 118 -3.30 -11.18 -0.13
CA ALA A 118 -3.18 -9.79 -0.56
C ALA A 118 -4.14 -9.44 -1.71
N TYR A 119 -4.36 -10.39 -2.61
CA TYR A 119 -5.32 -10.23 -3.70
C TYR A 119 -6.77 -10.17 -3.20
N ALA A 120 -7.14 -11.02 -2.25
CA ALA A 120 -8.45 -11.00 -1.61
C ALA A 120 -8.65 -9.72 -0.76
N ASP A 121 -7.62 -9.30 -0.03
CA ASP A 121 -7.64 -8.07 0.76
C ASP A 121 -7.85 -6.84 -0.14
N TYR A 122 -7.19 -6.79 -1.30
CA TYR A 122 -7.40 -5.73 -2.28
C TYR A 122 -8.85 -5.67 -2.74
N GLN A 123 -9.45 -6.80 -3.12
CA GLN A 123 -10.85 -6.86 -3.58
C GLN A 123 -11.81 -6.44 -2.47
N SER A 124 -11.58 -6.93 -1.24
CA SER A 124 -12.38 -6.57 -0.07
C SER A 124 -12.30 -5.06 0.22
N PHE A 125 -11.09 -4.49 0.16
CA PHE A 125 -10.88 -3.07 0.41
C PHE A 125 -11.56 -2.18 -0.64
N VAL A 126 -11.45 -2.53 -1.93
CA VAL A 126 -12.14 -1.83 -3.03
C VAL A 126 -13.66 -1.89 -2.83
N HIS A 127 -14.19 -3.06 -2.49
CA HIS A 127 -15.62 -3.21 -2.19
C HIS A 127 -16.05 -2.31 -1.01
N GLN A 128 -15.27 -2.25 0.05
CA GLN A 128 -15.53 -1.39 1.22
C GLN A 128 -15.47 0.10 0.87
N LEU A 129 -14.54 0.51 0.01
CA LEU A 129 -14.48 1.89 -0.49
C LEU A 129 -15.77 2.26 -1.22
N CYS A 130 -16.19 1.45 -2.18
CA CYS A 130 -17.42 1.70 -2.95
C CYS A 130 -18.67 1.69 -2.05
N ALA A 131 -18.80 0.70 -1.16
CA ALA A 131 -19.92 0.59 -0.23
C ALA A 131 -19.94 1.76 0.78
N GLY A 132 -18.78 2.31 1.11
CA GLY A 132 -18.62 3.47 2.01
C GLY A 132 -18.82 4.83 1.35
N GLY A 133 -19.22 4.88 0.07
CA GLY A 133 -19.50 6.11 -0.65
C GLY A 133 -18.24 6.85 -1.13
N ALA A 134 -17.13 6.13 -1.31
CA ALA A 134 -15.92 6.73 -1.88
C ALA A 134 -16.11 7.03 -3.38
N VAL A 135 -15.55 8.15 -3.82
CA VAL A 135 -15.41 8.48 -5.24
C VAL A 135 -14.16 7.79 -5.78
N MET A 136 -14.35 6.89 -6.74
CA MET A 136 -13.25 6.16 -7.39
C MET A 136 -12.72 6.96 -8.58
N HIS A 137 -11.53 7.52 -8.48
CA HIS A 137 -10.89 8.28 -9.57
C HIS A 137 -10.11 7.40 -10.54
N ALA A 138 -9.52 6.30 -10.05
CA ALA A 138 -8.82 5.33 -10.89
C ALA A 138 -8.79 3.93 -10.27
N GLY A 139 -8.67 2.91 -11.10
CA GLY A 139 -8.38 1.53 -10.70
C GLY A 139 -9.57 0.76 -10.11
N GLY A 140 -9.29 -0.07 -9.13
CA GLY A 140 -10.30 -0.89 -8.45
C GLY A 140 -10.63 -2.21 -9.15
N ARG A 141 -9.82 -2.65 -10.10
CA ARG A 141 -10.08 -3.88 -10.88
C ARG A 141 -9.00 -4.92 -10.66
N VAL A 142 -9.42 -6.18 -10.70
CA VAL A 142 -8.53 -7.32 -10.87
C VAL A 142 -8.31 -7.58 -12.36
N LEU A 143 -7.14 -8.06 -12.74
CA LEU A 143 -6.77 -8.34 -14.11
C LEU A 143 -6.67 -9.86 -14.29
N THR A 144 -7.52 -10.41 -15.14
CA THR A 144 -7.66 -11.88 -15.34
C THR A 144 -7.52 -12.31 -16.79
N ASP A 145 -7.14 -11.40 -17.68
CA ASP A 145 -7.02 -11.68 -19.10
C ASP A 145 -5.60 -12.12 -19.47
N GLY A 146 -5.50 -13.09 -20.41
CA GLY A 146 -4.24 -13.58 -20.93
C GLY A 146 -3.30 -14.07 -19.83
N ASP A 147 -2.05 -13.64 -19.86
CA ASP A 147 -1.02 -14.05 -18.88
C ASP A 147 -1.30 -13.54 -17.46
N MET A 148 -2.09 -12.48 -17.32
CA MET A 148 -2.45 -11.95 -16.00
C MET A 148 -3.35 -12.91 -15.21
N ALA A 149 -4.08 -13.82 -15.88
CA ALA A 149 -4.87 -14.89 -15.25
C ALA A 149 -4.01 -15.87 -14.42
N ARG A 150 -2.70 -15.88 -14.65
CA ARG A 150 -1.75 -16.79 -13.98
C ARG A 150 -1.13 -16.21 -12.72
N GLY A 151 -1.52 -14.97 -12.35
CA GLY A 151 -1.00 -14.25 -11.20
C GLY A 151 -2.06 -13.39 -10.52
N TYR A 152 -1.65 -12.69 -9.47
CA TYR A 152 -2.51 -11.84 -8.65
C TYR A 152 -2.41 -10.37 -9.10
N PHE A 153 -2.80 -10.09 -10.34
CA PHE A 153 -2.68 -8.76 -10.91
C PHE A 153 -3.89 -7.88 -10.57
N VAL A 154 -3.61 -6.66 -10.14
CA VAL A 154 -4.60 -5.66 -9.76
C VAL A 154 -4.21 -4.28 -10.28
N THR A 155 -5.18 -3.41 -10.52
CA THR A 155 -4.90 -2.01 -10.90
C THR A 155 -4.68 -1.13 -9.68
N PRO A 156 -3.76 -0.15 -9.72
CA PRO A 156 -3.64 0.86 -8.67
C PRO A 156 -4.95 1.60 -8.43
N VAL A 157 -5.25 1.93 -7.17
CA VAL A 157 -6.48 2.62 -6.78
C VAL A 157 -6.20 4.05 -6.37
N ILE A 158 -6.96 4.98 -6.92
CA ILE A 158 -7.08 6.36 -6.40
C ILE A 158 -8.55 6.57 -6.04
N ALA A 159 -8.80 6.82 -4.76
CA ALA A 159 -10.15 7.02 -4.27
C ALA A 159 -10.19 8.16 -3.25
N GLU A 160 -11.27 8.92 -3.27
CA GLU A 160 -11.60 9.92 -2.25
C GLU A 160 -12.72 9.37 -1.37
N ALA A 161 -12.43 9.18 -0.09
CA ALA A 161 -13.40 8.65 0.86
C ALA A 161 -13.90 9.75 1.81
N PRO A 162 -15.17 9.71 2.25
CA PRO A 162 -15.67 10.61 3.26
C PRO A 162 -14.82 10.59 4.52
N LEU A 163 -14.59 11.73 5.17
CA LEU A 163 -13.80 11.81 6.41
C LEU A 163 -14.36 10.95 7.55
N SER A 164 -15.66 10.66 7.51
CA SER A 164 -16.35 9.77 8.44
C SER A 164 -16.07 8.28 8.17
N SER A 165 -15.43 7.93 7.06
CA SER A 165 -15.19 6.53 6.70
C SER A 165 -14.31 5.83 7.75
N PRO A 166 -14.70 4.64 8.23
CA PRO A 166 -13.88 3.84 9.14
C PRO A 166 -12.55 3.37 8.50
N LEU A 167 -12.48 3.38 7.17
CA LEU A 167 -11.27 2.98 6.42
C LEU A 167 -10.05 3.87 6.71
N TRP A 168 -10.27 5.11 7.20
CA TRP A 168 -9.16 5.98 7.64
C TRP A 168 -8.41 5.46 8.87
N ARG A 169 -8.98 4.50 9.59
CA ARG A 169 -8.43 3.94 10.84
C ARG A 169 -7.84 2.53 10.68
N GLN A 170 -7.88 2.00 9.46
CA GLN A 170 -7.37 0.65 9.15
C GLN A 170 -5.91 0.69 8.72
#